data_30c722c52dea45e8efd227da0f2b73bc
#
_entry.id   30c722c52dea45e8efd227da0f2b73bc
#
_cell.length_a   1.000
_cell.length_b   1.000
_cell.length_c   1.000
_cell.angle_alpha   90.00
_cell.angle_beta   90.00
_cell.angle_gamma   90.00
#
_symmetry.space_group_name_H-M   'P 1'
#
loop_
_entity.id
_entity.type
_entity.pdbx_description
1 polymer ?
#
loop_
_entity_poly.entity_id
_entity_poly.type
_entity_poly.pdbx_seq_one_letter_code
_entity_poly.pdbx_strand_id
1 'polypeptide(L)'
;MLIYNAEIYTQDASRRIIDNGFVRFENGLITEVGEGVPVHSDEDIDAGGRTLYPGFIDIHTHLGLTTGGTGIEGEDFNEESEPVSSQLRILDGINPLDASFKQAIAAGVTCVLVSPGSMNPVAGDICAISTDGRRVDKMLLANVGIKFSLGENPKMTYMNRDESPCTRMAIAAMIREALAKARRYMEDKAEAEISEDSDMPDLDLGSEALIPLLEGRVKAHFHCHRADDIFTALRISKEFGLKAVLIHCTEGHLIADELASEGAEAVVGPIMCDACKPELANITPANAAALDRAGVKTAICTDHSEIPIEYLPISVGVCMKHGLPFDKALDAVTCTAAQIAGIDGITGAVEKGKRADLVLFDGFPFEVMSSPVLTVCGGRVHRFGEAGR
;
A
#
# COMPACT_ATOMS: atom_id res chain seq x y z
N MET A 1 17.63 16.45 -15.62
CA MET A 1 18.37 15.20 -15.35
C MET A 1 17.95 14.14 -16.32
N LEU A 2 18.87 13.37 -16.82
CA LEU A 2 18.64 12.29 -17.77
C LEU A 2 19.30 11.00 -17.25
N ILE A 3 18.63 9.88 -17.37
CA ILE A 3 19.19 8.53 -17.30
C ILE A 3 19.12 7.94 -18.70
N TYR A 4 20.23 7.44 -19.24
CA TYR A 4 20.32 6.90 -20.59
C TYR A 4 21.09 5.58 -20.61
N ASN A 5 21.08 4.87 -21.76
CA ASN A 5 21.75 3.59 -21.94
C ASN A 5 21.22 2.54 -20.92
N ALA A 6 19.88 2.47 -20.77
CA ALA A 6 19.21 1.55 -19.87
C ALA A 6 18.28 0.61 -20.65
N GLU A 7 18.14 -0.62 -20.18
CA GLU A 7 16.97 -1.45 -20.48
C GLU A 7 15.82 -0.98 -19.59
N ILE A 8 14.69 -0.52 -20.15
CA ILE A 8 13.62 0.12 -19.38
C ILE A 8 12.35 -0.74 -19.43
N TYR A 9 11.91 -1.23 -18.27
CA TYR A 9 10.58 -1.77 -18.06
C TYR A 9 9.62 -0.64 -17.72
N THR A 10 8.80 -0.21 -18.68
CA THR A 10 7.99 1.01 -18.49
C THR A 10 6.82 0.82 -17.54
N GLN A 11 6.24 -0.36 -17.44
CA GLN A 11 5.00 -0.65 -16.70
C GLN A 11 3.85 0.30 -17.06
N ASP A 12 3.93 0.96 -18.23
CA ASP A 12 2.85 1.74 -18.81
C ASP A 12 1.72 0.82 -19.33
N ALA A 13 0.65 1.41 -19.85
CA ALA A 13 -0.49 0.65 -20.37
C ALA A 13 -0.11 -0.35 -21.48
N SER A 14 0.98 -0.10 -22.21
CA SER A 14 1.50 -0.93 -23.31
C SER A 14 2.53 -1.95 -22.85
N ARG A 15 2.99 -1.89 -21.59
CA ARG A 15 4.02 -2.81 -21.02
C ARG A 15 5.28 -2.88 -21.86
N ARG A 16 5.73 -1.73 -22.40
CA ARG A 16 6.91 -1.67 -23.24
C ARG A 16 8.18 -2.01 -22.47
N ILE A 17 9.05 -2.76 -23.13
CA ILE A 17 10.46 -2.92 -22.74
C ILE A 17 11.28 -2.19 -23.79
N ILE A 18 12.16 -1.27 -23.37
CA ILE A 18 13.03 -0.49 -24.27
C ILE A 18 14.47 -0.90 -24.00
N ASP A 19 15.09 -1.62 -24.94
CA ASP A 19 16.42 -2.24 -24.75
C ASP A 19 17.57 -1.23 -24.58
N ASN A 20 17.50 -0.08 -25.22
CA ASN A 20 18.48 1.00 -25.13
C ASN A 20 17.72 2.32 -24.97
N GLY A 21 17.17 2.50 -23.80
CA GLY A 21 16.27 3.57 -23.51
C GLY A 21 16.88 4.71 -22.69
N PHE A 22 16.09 5.79 -22.62
CA PHE A 22 16.37 6.91 -21.74
C PHE A 22 15.11 7.45 -21.07
N VAL A 23 15.30 8.06 -19.91
CA VAL A 23 14.27 8.79 -19.16
C VAL A 23 14.81 10.16 -18.79
N ARG A 24 14.11 11.21 -19.21
CA ARG A 24 14.38 12.59 -18.78
C ARG A 24 13.35 13.01 -17.75
N PHE A 25 13.81 13.65 -16.68
CA PHE A 25 12.93 14.19 -15.66
C PHE A 25 13.39 15.56 -15.16
N GLU A 26 12.42 16.37 -14.80
CA GLU A 26 12.59 17.74 -14.32
C GLU A 26 11.50 18.07 -13.31
N ASN A 27 11.86 18.84 -12.26
CA ASN A 27 10.93 19.26 -11.20
C ASN A 27 10.12 18.08 -10.58
N GLY A 28 10.76 16.92 -10.48
CA GLY A 28 10.14 15.73 -9.89
C GLY A 28 9.24 14.91 -10.82
N LEU A 29 9.08 15.33 -12.08
CA LEU A 29 8.22 14.65 -13.06
C LEU A 29 9.02 14.12 -14.25
N ILE A 30 8.61 12.99 -14.78
CA ILE A 30 9.11 12.43 -16.04
C ILE A 30 8.61 13.30 -17.19
N THR A 31 9.54 13.85 -17.98
CA THR A 31 9.23 14.74 -19.13
C THR A 31 9.32 14.03 -20.46
N GLU A 32 10.17 12.99 -20.54
CA GLU A 32 10.38 12.23 -21.77
C GLU A 32 10.84 10.80 -21.46
N VAL A 33 10.35 9.84 -22.23
CA VAL A 33 10.80 8.45 -22.25
C VAL A 33 10.97 8.06 -23.70
N GLY A 34 12.14 7.53 -24.08
CA GLY A 34 12.44 7.22 -25.47
C GLY A 34 13.52 6.14 -25.64
N GLU A 35 13.80 5.81 -26.90
CA GLU A 35 14.80 4.86 -27.32
C GLU A 35 16.03 5.60 -27.89
N GLY A 36 17.22 5.01 -27.71
CA GLY A 36 18.50 5.54 -28.18
C GLY A 36 19.21 6.38 -27.14
N VAL A 37 20.25 7.09 -27.58
CA VAL A 37 21.08 7.94 -26.72
C VAL A 37 20.88 9.40 -27.11
N PRO A 38 20.09 10.18 -26.33
CA PRO A 38 19.89 11.60 -26.61
C PRO A 38 21.14 12.41 -26.28
N VAL A 39 21.14 13.69 -26.66
CA VAL A 39 22.19 14.63 -26.22
C VAL A 39 22.17 14.69 -24.70
N HIS A 40 23.34 14.47 -24.10
CA HIS A 40 23.54 14.39 -22.65
C HIS A 40 24.75 15.22 -22.22
N SER A 41 24.85 15.48 -20.95
CA SER A 41 25.95 16.19 -20.28
C SER A 41 26.66 15.26 -19.30
N ASP A 42 27.78 15.73 -18.74
CA ASP A 42 28.53 14.98 -17.73
C ASP A 42 27.77 14.84 -16.39
N GLU A 43 26.72 15.61 -16.17
CA GLU A 43 25.85 15.53 -14.99
C GLU A 43 24.77 14.45 -15.13
N ASP A 44 24.50 13.99 -16.36
CA ASP A 44 23.52 12.96 -16.64
C ASP A 44 24.05 11.56 -16.28
N ILE A 45 23.17 10.59 -16.18
CA ILE A 45 23.46 9.27 -15.62
C ILE A 45 23.50 8.25 -16.75
N ASP A 46 24.70 7.67 -16.98
CA ASP A 46 24.84 6.48 -17.81
C ASP A 46 24.45 5.25 -16.98
N ALA A 47 23.40 4.56 -17.38
CA ALA A 47 22.98 3.33 -16.75
C ALA A 47 23.92 2.14 -17.04
N GLY A 48 24.78 2.25 -18.07
CA GLY A 48 25.75 1.21 -18.44
C GLY A 48 25.09 -0.10 -18.89
N GLY A 49 23.93 -0.04 -19.52
CA GLY A 49 23.15 -1.20 -19.97
C GLY A 49 22.38 -1.92 -18.84
N ARG A 50 22.33 -1.35 -17.64
CA ARG A 50 21.54 -1.91 -16.52
C ARG A 50 20.05 -1.69 -16.73
N THR A 51 19.25 -2.44 -15.95
CA THR A 51 17.80 -2.40 -16.08
C THR A 51 17.18 -1.37 -15.13
N LEU A 52 16.34 -0.50 -15.70
CA LEU A 52 15.59 0.54 -15.02
C LEU A 52 14.12 0.14 -14.90
N TYR A 53 13.62 0.18 -13.69
CA TYR A 53 12.22 -0.07 -13.35
C TYR A 53 11.54 1.18 -12.77
N PRO A 54 10.19 1.26 -12.75
CA PRO A 54 9.50 2.19 -11.86
C PRO A 54 9.94 1.94 -10.42
N GLY A 55 9.99 2.97 -9.60
CA GLY A 55 10.18 2.81 -8.17
C GLY A 55 9.11 1.90 -7.56
N PHE A 56 9.50 1.02 -6.66
CA PHE A 56 8.60 0.06 -6.04
C PHE A 56 7.65 0.76 -5.05
N ILE A 57 6.47 0.17 -4.90
CA ILE A 57 5.40 0.61 -4.01
C ILE A 57 5.12 -0.50 -3.01
N ASP A 58 5.30 -0.24 -1.73
CA ASP A 58 4.77 -1.11 -0.69
C ASP A 58 3.37 -0.62 -0.29
N ILE A 59 2.37 -1.39 -0.63
CA ILE A 59 0.97 -0.98 -0.57
C ILE A 59 0.33 -1.14 0.82
N HIS A 60 1.03 -1.71 1.78
CA HIS A 60 0.57 -1.80 3.16
C HIS A 60 1.73 -1.90 4.13
N THR A 61 1.92 -0.85 4.91
CA THR A 61 2.99 -0.72 5.91
C THR A 61 2.53 0.06 7.14
N HIS A 62 3.32 -0.02 8.21
CA HIS A 62 3.26 0.85 9.37
C HIS A 62 4.52 1.72 9.47
N LEU A 63 5.10 2.09 8.32
CA LEU A 63 6.38 2.79 8.21
C LEU A 63 6.35 4.13 8.93
N GLY A 64 7.31 4.34 9.84
CA GLY A 64 7.41 5.53 10.65
C GLY A 64 6.47 5.58 11.86
N LEU A 65 5.63 4.55 12.06
CA LEU A 65 4.77 4.38 13.24
C LEU A 65 5.33 3.37 14.25
N THR A 66 6.41 2.70 13.87
CA THR A 66 7.12 1.72 14.69
C THR A 66 8.60 2.07 14.70
N THR A 67 9.05 2.81 15.71
CA THR A 67 10.46 3.18 15.81
C THR A 67 11.25 2.07 16.47
N GLY A 68 12.06 1.36 15.69
CA GLY A 68 12.84 0.23 16.14
C GLY A 68 13.74 0.54 17.33
N GLY A 69 13.71 -0.32 18.37
CA GLY A 69 14.56 -0.22 19.54
C GLY A 69 14.12 0.75 20.64
N THR A 70 12.98 1.43 20.50
CA THR A 70 12.45 2.37 21.49
C THR A 70 11.41 1.77 22.44
N GLY A 71 11.03 0.50 22.21
CA GLY A 71 9.97 -0.17 22.99
C GLY A 71 8.59 0.44 22.71
N ILE A 72 7.65 0.24 23.63
CA ILE A 72 6.24 0.61 23.47
C ILE A 72 6.00 2.12 23.20
N GLU A 73 6.88 2.97 23.64
CA GLU A 73 6.80 4.43 23.39
C GLU A 73 6.98 4.75 21.88
N GLY A 74 7.70 3.92 21.16
CA GLY A 74 7.89 4.07 19.71
C GLY A 74 6.87 3.35 18.85
N GLU A 75 5.79 2.83 19.41
CA GLU A 75 4.76 2.06 18.71
C GLU A 75 3.44 2.83 18.65
N ASP A 76 3.27 3.65 17.59
CA ASP A 76 2.10 4.52 17.38
C ASP A 76 1.09 3.98 16.35
N PHE A 77 1.21 2.73 15.93
CA PHE A 77 0.37 2.19 14.87
C PHE A 77 -1.00 1.66 15.35
N ASN A 78 -1.17 1.36 16.65
CA ASN A 78 -2.43 0.89 17.22
C ASN A 78 -2.94 1.82 18.32
N GLU A 79 -4.09 2.46 18.10
CA GLU A 79 -4.87 3.09 19.15
C GLU A 79 -5.87 2.07 19.72
N GLU A 80 -5.63 1.61 20.94
CA GLU A 80 -6.42 0.52 21.51
C GLU A 80 -7.41 0.98 22.58
N SER A 81 -7.58 2.29 22.79
CA SER A 81 -8.47 2.82 23.80
C SER A 81 -9.95 2.72 23.45
N GLU A 82 -10.26 2.73 22.14
CA GLU A 82 -11.63 2.66 21.62
C GLU A 82 -11.68 1.82 20.32
N PRO A 83 -12.71 0.98 20.13
CA PRO A 83 -12.80 0.09 18.97
C PRO A 83 -13.13 0.82 17.65
N VAL A 84 -13.62 2.05 17.70
CA VAL A 84 -13.97 2.86 16.55
C VAL A 84 -13.28 4.22 16.67
N SER A 85 -12.26 4.44 15.88
CA SER A 85 -11.37 5.63 15.91
C SER A 85 -11.17 6.20 14.50
N SER A 86 -12.25 6.31 13.72
CA SER A 86 -12.21 6.79 12.33
C SER A 86 -11.65 8.22 12.18
N GLN A 87 -11.72 9.06 13.22
CA GLN A 87 -11.20 10.42 13.23
C GLN A 87 -9.67 10.52 13.29
N LEU A 88 -8.97 9.42 13.55
CA LEU A 88 -7.52 9.45 13.64
C LEU A 88 -6.89 9.67 12.27
N ARG A 89 -5.89 10.55 12.24
CA ARG A 89 -5.14 10.91 11.05
C ARG A 89 -3.75 10.29 11.10
N ILE A 90 -3.47 9.40 10.20
CA ILE A 90 -2.21 8.65 10.17
C ILE A 90 -0.98 9.56 10.09
N LEU A 91 -1.09 10.71 9.43
CA LEU A 91 0.00 11.69 9.30
C LEU A 91 0.51 12.21 10.64
N ASP A 92 -0.33 12.24 11.67
CA ASP A 92 0.03 12.78 12.97
C ASP A 92 0.92 11.83 13.78
N GLY A 93 0.95 10.53 13.42
CA GLY A 93 1.79 9.52 14.07
C GLY A 93 3.12 9.24 13.33
N ILE A 94 3.25 9.60 12.05
CA ILE A 94 4.42 9.23 11.26
C ILE A 94 5.66 10.03 11.66
N ASN A 95 6.73 9.33 12.08
CA ASN A 95 8.07 9.89 12.23
C ASN A 95 8.86 9.82 10.91
N PRO A 96 8.98 10.91 10.14
CA PRO A 96 9.65 10.89 8.83
C PRO A 96 11.19 10.78 8.93
N LEU A 97 11.76 10.78 10.12
CA LEU A 97 13.19 10.63 10.37
C LEU A 97 13.58 9.21 10.78
N ASP A 98 12.60 8.30 10.85
CA ASP A 98 12.87 6.90 11.12
C ASP A 98 13.82 6.29 10.09
N ALA A 99 14.71 5.39 10.55
CA ALA A 99 15.73 4.79 9.70
C ALA A 99 15.16 3.96 8.54
N SER A 100 13.97 3.40 8.72
CA SER A 100 13.28 2.58 7.73
C SER A 100 12.96 3.32 6.42
N PHE A 101 12.80 4.65 6.45
CA PHE A 101 12.68 5.45 5.22
C PHE A 101 13.93 5.39 4.34
N LYS A 102 15.13 5.40 4.96
CA LYS A 102 16.38 5.24 4.20
C LYS A 102 16.55 3.81 3.69
N GLN A 103 16.12 2.82 4.46
CA GLN A 103 16.13 1.41 4.06
C GLN A 103 15.19 1.20 2.87
N ALA A 104 13.99 1.79 2.90
CA ALA A 104 13.05 1.77 1.78
C ALA A 104 13.69 2.30 0.48
N ILE A 105 14.30 3.48 0.54
CA ILE A 105 14.98 4.07 -0.63
C ILE A 105 16.11 3.17 -1.12
N ALA A 106 16.91 2.58 -0.21
CA ALA A 106 18.02 1.69 -0.56
C ALA A 106 17.54 0.39 -1.22
N ALA A 107 16.31 -0.04 -0.96
CA ALA A 107 15.66 -1.18 -1.61
C ALA A 107 14.88 -0.83 -2.89
N GLY A 108 14.89 0.44 -3.32
CA GLY A 108 14.15 0.90 -4.49
C GLY A 108 12.67 1.19 -4.23
N VAL A 109 12.22 1.18 -2.97
CA VAL A 109 10.85 1.52 -2.58
C VAL A 109 10.72 3.03 -2.47
N THR A 110 10.00 3.66 -3.37
CA THR A 110 9.86 5.12 -3.50
C THR A 110 8.54 5.67 -2.95
N CYS A 111 7.56 4.78 -2.80
CA CYS A 111 6.23 5.10 -2.28
C CYS A 111 5.77 3.99 -1.35
N VAL A 112 5.12 4.37 -0.26
CA VAL A 112 4.48 3.44 0.68
C VAL A 112 3.08 3.91 1.03
N LEU A 113 2.18 2.96 1.28
CA LEU A 113 0.94 3.25 1.99
C LEU A 113 1.16 3.01 3.47
N VAL A 114 1.00 4.08 4.25
CA VAL A 114 1.05 3.99 5.71
C VAL A 114 -0.37 3.88 6.25
N SER A 115 -0.58 2.85 7.05
CA SER A 115 -1.88 2.46 7.61
C SER A 115 -1.79 2.33 9.12
N PRO A 116 -2.87 2.62 9.85
CA PRO A 116 -2.99 2.15 11.22
C PRO A 116 -2.91 0.62 11.30
N GLY A 117 -2.57 0.10 12.47
CA GLY A 117 -2.60 -1.33 12.75
C GLY A 117 -4.00 -1.92 12.72
N SER A 118 -4.13 -3.16 13.15
CA SER A 118 -5.35 -3.95 12.98
C SER A 118 -6.08 -4.29 14.28
N MET A 119 -5.79 -3.58 15.37
CA MET A 119 -6.44 -3.85 16.66
C MET A 119 -7.87 -3.32 16.75
N ASN A 120 -8.26 -2.35 15.92
CA ASN A 120 -9.58 -1.72 15.92
C ASN A 120 -10.46 -2.17 14.75
N PRO A 121 -11.77 -2.45 14.97
CA PRO A 121 -12.72 -2.59 13.86
C PRO A 121 -12.70 -1.45 12.84
N VAL A 122 -12.54 -0.19 13.31
CA VAL A 122 -12.35 1.01 12.48
C VAL A 122 -11.20 1.83 13.07
N ALA A 123 -10.11 2.03 12.31
CA ALA A 123 -8.84 2.50 12.89
C ALA A 123 -8.29 3.83 12.32
N GLY A 124 -8.98 4.50 11.43
CA GLY A 124 -8.54 5.80 10.88
C GLY A 124 -8.12 5.77 9.42
N ASP A 125 -7.57 6.90 8.94
CA ASP A 125 -7.23 7.07 7.53
C ASP A 125 -5.91 6.36 7.14
N ILE A 126 -5.73 6.21 5.82
CA ILE A 126 -4.52 5.64 5.19
C ILE A 126 -4.03 6.64 4.17
N CYS A 127 -2.73 6.88 4.16
CA CYS A 127 -2.13 7.75 3.16
C CYS A 127 -1.01 7.07 2.36
N ALA A 128 -0.90 7.45 1.08
CA ALA A 128 0.27 7.19 0.26
C ALA A 128 1.27 8.32 0.45
N ILE A 129 2.51 7.98 0.78
CA ILE A 129 3.60 8.95 0.98
C ILE A 129 4.84 8.57 0.20
N SER A 130 5.61 9.59 -0.16
CA SER A 130 6.99 9.42 -0.65
C SER A 130 7.89 8.91 0.46
N THR A 131 8.82 8.01 0.14
CA THR A 131 9.81 7.55 1.11
C THR A 131 10.96 8.55 1.32
N ASP A 132 11.09 9.55 0.44
CA ASP A 132 12.10 10.61 0.56
C ASP A 132 11.47 11.93 1.05
N GLY A 133 11.97 12.41 2.19
CA GLY A 133 11.54 13.65 2.81
C GLY A 133 12.00 13.77 4.25
N ARG A 134 11.62 14.88 4.89
CA ARG A 134 11.90 15.16 6.31
C ARG A 134 10.69 15.76 7.03
N ARG A 135 9.62 16.01 6.30
CA ARG A 135 8.35 16.54 6.81
C ARG A 135 7.23 15.77 6.15
N VAL A 136 6.45 15.08 6.95
CA VAL A 136 5.40 14.16 6.45
C VAL A 136 4.36 14.86 5.59
N ASP A 137 3.99 16.12 5.92
CA ASP A 137 3.07 16.94 5.13
C ASP A 137 3.59 17.26 3.72
N LYS A 138 4.92 17.17 3.49
CA LYS A 138 5.56 17.32 2.17
C LYS A 138 5.83 15.99 1.47
N MET A 139 5.73 14.90 2.21
CA MET A 139 5.85 13.54 1.68
C MET A 139 4.50 12.99 1.21
N LEU A 140 3.39 13.56 1.66
CA LEU A 140 2.04 13.15 1.30
C LEU A 140 1.81 13.24 -0.21
N LEU A 141 1.38 12.12 -0.80
CA LEU A 141 0.98 12.01 -2.20
C LEU A 141 -0.56 12.01 -2.33
N ALA A 142 -1.24 11.22 -1.50
CA ALA A 142 -2.70 11.14 -1.48
C ALA A 142 -3.22 10.52 -0.18
N ASN A 143 -4.42 10.88 0.25
CA ASN A 143 -5.23 10.08 1.16
C ASN A 143 -5.94 9.01 0.33
N VAL A 144 -5.81 7.74 0.68
CA VAL A 144 -6.21 6.62 -0.19
C VAL A 144 -7.26 5.71 0.41
N GLY A 145 -7.44 5.70 1.72
CA GLY A 145 -8.35 4.75 2.34
C GLY A 145 -8.69 5.02 3.80
N ILE A 146 -9.57 4.16 4.30
CA ILE A 146 -9.88 3.99 5.73
C ILE A 146 -9.57 2.54 6.09
N LYS A 147 -8.90 2.34 7.22
CA LYS A 147 -8.58 1.02 7.77
C LYS A 147 -9.75 0.44 8.53
N PHE A 148 -10.10 -0.78 8.15
CA PHE A 148 -11.00 -1.66 8.88
C PHE A 148 -10.28 -2.96 9.24
N SER A 149 -10.66 -3.58 10.35
CA SER A 149 -10.09 -4.88 10.72
C SER A 149 -11.17 -5.86 11.15
N LEU A 150 -11.05 -7.06 10.62
CA LEU A 150 -11.86 -8.23 10.94
C LEU A 150 -10.96 -9.32 11.54
N GLY A 151 -11.55 -10.37 12.07
CA GLY A 151 -10.81 -11.55 12.51
C GLY A 151 -10.30 -11.50 13.93
N GLU A 152 -9.12 -12.05 14.12
CA GLU A 152 -8.58 -12.34 15.46
C GLU A 152 -8.10 -11.10 16.19
N ASN A 153 -7.42 -10.16 15.49
CA ASN A 153 -6.78 -9.03 16.15
C ASN A 153 -7.78 -8.18 16.93
N PRO A 154 -8.83 -7.58 16.34
CA PRO A 154 -9.78 -6.77 17.11
C PRO A 154 -10.55 -7.60 18.15
N LYS A 155 -10.82 -8.89 17.88
CA LYS A 155 -11.47 -9.77 18.84
C LYS A 155 -10.64 -9.96 20.09
N MET A 156 -9.35 -10.30 19.95
CA MET A 156 -8.48 -10.61 21.08
C MET A 156 -8.07 -9.37 21.87
N THR A 157 -7.88 -8.24 21.19
CA THR A 157 -7.54 -6.96 21.83
C THR A 157 -8.55 -6.60 22.91
N TYR A 158 -9.82 -6.57 22.58
CA TYR A 158 -10.88 -6.16 23.50
C TYR A 158 -11.32 -7.28 24.45
N MET A 159 -11.35 -8.53 23.97
CA MET A 159 -11.67 -9.67 24.83
C MET A 159 -10.69 -9.83 25.99
N ASN A 160 -9.39 -9.58 25.77
CA ASN A 160 -8.37 -9.63 26.82
C ASN A 160 -8.51 -8.54 27.88
N ARG A 161 -9.37 -7.53 27.63
CA ARG A 161 -9.70 -6.42 28.55
C ARG A 161 -11.09 -6.54 29.15
N ASP A 162 -11.79 -7.66 28.87
CA ASP A 162 -13.22 -7.82 29.22
C ASP A 162 -14.13 -6.75 28.59
N GLU A 163 -13.75 -6.25 27.38
CA GLU A 163 -14.45 -5.22 26.62
C GLU A 163 -15.03 -5.79 25.31
N SER A 164 -15.90 -5.05 24.64
CA SER A 164 -16.42 -5.38 23.30
C SER A 164 -15.55 -4.73 22.21
N PRO A 165 -15.29 -5.46 21.09
CA PRO A 165 -15.92 -6.70 20.63
C PRO A 165 -15.22 -7.99 21.11
N CYS A 166 -16.01 -9.03 21.46
CA CYS A 166 -15.48 -10.35 21.78
C CYS A 166 -15.78 -11.41 20.70
N THR A 167 -16.46 -11.05 19.64
CA THR A 167 -16.86 -11.98 18.57
C THR A 167 -16.74 -11.30 17.18
N ARG A 168 -16.56 -12.12 16.11
CA ARG A 168 -16.63 -11.64 14.71
C ARG A 168 -17.95 -10.94 14.39
N MET A 169 -19.05 -11.38 15.00
CA MET A 169 -20.36 -10.74 14.84
C MET A 169 -20.37 -9.31 15.40
N ALA A 170 -19.78 -9.10 16.60
CA ALA A 170 -19.69 -7.78 17.22
C ALA A 170 -18.79 -6.84 16.43
N ILE A 171 -17.64 -7.34 15.93
CA ILE A 171 -16.75 -6.58 15.05
C ILE A 171 -17.50 -6.07 13.81
N ALA A 172 -18.16 -6.97 13.10
CA ALA A 172 -18.94 -6.62 11.91
C ALA A 172 -20.10 -5.67 12.21
N ALA A 173 -20.73 -5.80 13.39
CA ALA A 173 -21.79 -4.89 13.84
C ALA A 173 -21.27 -3.47 14.09
N MET A 174 -20.12 -3.33 14.76
CA MET A 174 -19.49 -2.02 15.02
C MET A 174 -19.09 -1.30 13.74
N ILE A 175 -18.53 -2.02 12.76
CA ILE A 175 -18.21 -1.45 11.43
C ILE A 175 -19.49 -0.93 10.76
N ARG A 176 -20.57 -1.73 10.75
CA ARG A 176 -21.87 -1.33 10.17
C ARG A 176 -22.45 -0.12 10.89
N GLU A 177 -22.38 -0.09 12.21
CA GLU A 177 -22.89 1.02 13.04
C GLU A 177 -22.15 2.32 12.69
N ALA A 178 -20.81 2.29 12.63
CA ALA A 178 -20.00 3.45 12.26
C ALA A 178 -20.36 3.97 10.86
N LEU A 179 -20.47 3.06 9.87
CA LEU A 179 -20.82 3.40 8.48
C LEU A 179 -22.25 3.91 8.36
N ALA A 180 -23.23 3.32 9.07
CA ALA A 180 -24.61 3.75 9.07
C ALA A 180 -24.78 5.13 9.73
N LYS A 181 -24.08 5.38 10.84
CA LYS A 181 -24.03 6.67 11.52
C LYS A 181 -23.46 7.76 10.60
N ALA A 182 -22.34 7.47 9.96
CA ALA A 182 -21.70 8.43 9.05
C ALA A 182 -22.56 8.71 7.80
N ARG A 183 -23.26 7.69 7.28
CA ARG A 183 -24.21 7.86 6.14
C ARG A 183 -25.33 8.81 6.54
N ARG A 184 -25.96 8.56 7.67
CA ARG A 184 -27.01 9.45 8.17
C ARG A 184 -26.53 10.87 8.39
N TYR A 185 -25.38 11.03 9.02
CA TYR A 185 -24.75 12.34 9.24
C TYR A 185 -24.52 13.08 7.89
N MET A 186 -24.03 12.36 6.86
CA MET A 186 -23.85 12.92 5.52
C MET A 186 -25.17 13.33 4.87
N GLU A 187 -26.24 12.53 5.03
CA GLU A 187 -27.59 12.83 4.54
C GLU A 187 -28.17 14.07 5.25
N ASP A 188 -28.08 14.14 6.59
CA ASP A 188 -28.56 15.26 7.39
C ASP A 188 -27.84 16.58 7.02
N LYS A 189 -26.51 16.53 6.77
CA LYS A 189 -25.74 17.68 6.25
C LYS A 189 -26.25 18.15 4.88
N ALA A 190 -26.43 17.21 3.96
CA ALA A 190 -26.89 17.55 2.61
C ALA A 190 -28.32 18.12 2.63
N GLU A 191 -29.19 17.65 3.52
CA GLU A 191 -30.53 18.21 3.70
C GLU A 191 -30.48 19.63 4.25
N ALA A 192 -29.63 19.88 5.27
CA ALA A 192 -29.49 21.21 5.88
C ALA A 192 -28.88 22.25 4.91
N GLU A 193 -28.08 21.82 3.91
CA GLU A 193 -27.56 22.72 2.88
C GLU A 193 -28.61 23.20 1.87
N ILE A 194 -29.72 22.45 1.68
CA ILE A 194 -30.74 22.74 0.67
C ILE A 194 -32.07 23.19 1.29
N SER A 195 -32.31 23.02 2.59
CA SER A 195 -33.57 23.28 3.28
C SER A 195 -33.36 24.31 4.38
N GLU A 196 -34.10 25.43 4.36
CA GLU A 196 -34.10 26.41 5.41
C GLU A 196 -34.78 25.93 6.73
N ASP A 197 -35.53 24.82 6.65
CA ASP A 197 -36.25 24.22 7.76
C ASP A 197 -35.41 23.13 8.49
N SER A 198 -34.25 22.78 8.00
CA SER A 198 -33.37 21.74 8.57
C SER A 198 -32.14 22.36 9.21
N ASP A 199 -31.89 22.04 10.47
CA ASP A 199 -30.68 22.47 11.18
C ASP A 199 -29.46 21.66 10.79
N MET A 200 -28.29 22.32 10.68
CA MET A 200 -26.99 21.62 10.46
C MET A 200 -26.70 20.72 11.66
N PRO A 201 -26.36 19.43 11.45
CA PRO A 201 -26.02 18.52 12.55
C PRO A 201 -24.76 19.00 13.28
N ASP A 202 -24.67 18.69 14.56
CA ASP A 202 -23.46 18.93 15.36
C ASP A 202 -22.25 18.22 14.73
N LEU A 203 -21.07 18.86 14.82
CA LEU A 203 -19.85 18.33 14.26
C LEU A 203 -19.47 16.97 14.89
N ASP A 204 -19.43 15.91 14.08
CA ASP A 204 -18.95 14.58 14.44
C ASP A 204 -17.71 14.22 13.59
N LEU A 205 -16.52 14.35 14.18
CA LEU A 205 -15.26 14.09 13.49
C LEU A 205 -15.14 12.65 12.99
N GLY A 206 -15.71 11.68 13.72
CA GLY A 206 -15.69 10.27 13.30
C GLY A 206 -16.51 10.04 12.04
N SER A 207 -17.70 10.67 11.96
CA SER A 207 -18.55 10.62 10.76
C SER A 207 -17.94 11.41 9.60
N GLU A 208 -17.39 12.60 9.85
CA GLU A 208 -16.69 13.40 8.83
C GLU A 208 -15.56 12.61 8.14
N ALA A 209 -14.77 11.87 8.93
CA ALA A 209 -13.67 11.07 8.39
C ALA A 209 -14.14 9.95 7.45
N LEU A 210 -15.37 9.46 7.59
CA LEU A 210 -15.95 8.39 6.77
C LEU A 210 -16.69 8.90 5.51
N ILE A 211 -16.98 10.20 5.40
CA ILE A 211 -17.66 10.77 4.22
C ILE A 211 -16.90 10.49 2.92
N PRO A 212 -15.57 10.72 2.82
CA PRO A 212 -14.82 10.42 1.59
C PRO A 212 -14.94 8.97 1.14
N LEU A 213 -15.05 8.04 2.08
CA LEU A 213 -15.25 6.61 1.81
C LEU A 213 -16.64 6.33 1.25
N LEU A 214 -17.69 6.90 1.86
CA LEU A 214 -19.09 6.73 1.43
C LEU A 214 -19.36 7.37 0.07
N GLU A 215 -18.64 8.44 -0.28
CA GLU A 215 -18.66 9.07 -1.60
C GLU A 215 -17.80 8.31 -2.65
N GLY A 216 -17.09 7.26 -2.26
CA GLY A 216 -16.23 6.49 -3.15
C GLY A 216 -14.96 7.19 -3.61
N ARG A 217 -14.53 8.28 -2.92
CA ARG A 217 -13.29 9.02 -3.18
C ARG A 217 -12.05 8.29 -2.68
N VAL A 218 -12.19 7.49 -1.62
CA VAL A 218 -11.16 6.62 -1.05
C VAL A 218 -11.68 5.20 -0.91
N LYS A 219 -10.81 4.23 -0.63
CA LYS A 219 -11.16 2.80 -0.53
C LYS A 219 -11.25 2.32 0.93
N ALA A 220 -12.00 1.24 1.15
CA ALA A 220 -12.06 0.51 2.41
C ALA A 220 -10.98 -0.57 2.44
N HIS A 221 -9.96 -0.43 3.27
CA HIS A 221 -8.90 -1.42 3.43
C HIS A 221 -9.23 -2.34 4.60
N PHE A 222 -9.62 -3.57 4.31
CA PHE A 222 -10.00 -4.57 5.31
C PHE A 222 -8.83 -5.52 5.62
N HIS A 223 -8.28 -5.43 6.82
CA HIS A 223 -7.47 -6.50 7.36
C HIS A 223 -8.32 -7.76 7.53
N CYS A 224 -7.99 -8.83 6.82
CA CYS A 224 -8.71 -10.10 6.87
C CYS A 224 -7.81 -11.25 6.38
N HIS A 225 -7.73 -12.31 7.16
CA HIS A 225 -6.91 -13.49 6.85
C HIS A 225 -7.77 -14.65 6.36
N ARG A 226 -8.80 -15.03 7.13
CA ARG A 226 -9.64 -16.20 6.89
C ARG A 226 -10.71 -15.94 5.85
N ALA A 227 -11.11 -16.96 5.12
CA ALA A 227 -12.14 -16.89 4.09
C ALA A 227 -13.48 -16.34 4.61
N ASP A 228 -13.90 -16.69 5.83
CA ASP A 228 -15.13 -16.18 6.43
C ASP A 228 -15.08 -14.67 6.74
N ASP A 229 -13.91 -14.15 7.16
CA ASP A 229 -13.68 -12.72 7.38
C ASP A 229 -13.57 -11.98 6.02
N ILE A 230 -12.92 -12.56 5.03
CA ILE A 230 -12.84 -12.03 3.65
C ILE A 230 -14.25 -11.86 3.07
N PHE A 231 -15.10 -12.89 3.15
CA PHE A 231 -16.50 -12.77 2.70
C PHE A 231 -17.30 -11.77 3.53
N THR A 232 -16.97 -11.57 4.81
CA THR A 232 -17.61 -10.52 5.64
C THR A 232 -17.21 -9.13 5.15
N ALA A 233 -15.95 -8.89 4.81
CA ALA A 233 -15.49 -7.64 4.21
C ALA A 233 -16.26 -7.33 2.91
N LEU A 234 -16.39 -8.31 2.02
CA LEU A 234 -17.13 -8.17 0.76
C LEU A 234 -18.62 -7.89 1.00
N ARG A 235 -19.28 -8.57 1.96
CA ARG A 235 -20.68 -8.30 2.30
C ARG A 235 -20.88 -6.87 2.81
N ILE A 236 -20.06 -6.40 3.75
CA ILE A 236 -20.13 -5.03 4.28
C ILE A 236 -19.91 -4.04 3.14
N SER A 237 -18.94 -4.28 2.29
CA SER A 237 -18.63 -3.40 1.16
C SER A 237 -19.84 -3.28 0.20
N LYS A 238 -20.51 -4.39 -0.12
CA LYS A 238 -21.74 -4.38 -0.95
C LYS A 238 -22.89 -3.62 -0.29
N GLU A 239 -23.09 -3.83 1.03
CA GLU A 239 -24.16 -3.15 1.79
C GLU A 239 -24.02 -1.62 1.76
N PHE A 240 -22.79 -1.12 1.76
CA PHE A 240 -22.51 0.31 1.82
C PHE A 240 -22.02 0.91 0.51
N GLY A 241 -21.86 0.12 -0.55
CA GLY A 241 -21.36 0.57 -1.86
C GLY A 241 -19.88 0.95 -1.85
N LEU A 242 -19.06 0.33 -0.99
CA LEU A 242 -17.65 0.64 -0.82
C LEU A 242 -16.78 -0.10 -1.85
N LYS A 243 -15.69 0.52 -2.23
CA LYS A 243 -14.58 -0.13 -2.95
C LYS A 243 -13.65 -0.78 -1.93
N ALA A 244 -13.64 -2.11 -1.85
CA ALA A 244 -12.84 -2.86 -0.89
C ALA A 244 -11.45 -3.20 -1.43
N VAL A 245 -10.45 -3.13 -0.54
CA VAL A 245 -9.12 -3.74 -0.70
C VAL A 245 -8.94 -4.75 0.43
N LEU A 246 -8.69 -6.01 0.08
CA LEU A 246 -8.52 -7.11 1.02
C LEU A 246 -7.05 -7.22 1.43
N ILE A 247 -6.72 -6.79 2.64
CA ILE A 247 -5.34 -6.79 3.14
C ILE A 247 -5.02 -8.14 3.76
N HIS A 248 -3.83 -8.66 3.48
CA HIS A 248 -3.31 -10.00 3.76
C HIS A 248 -3.98 -11.08 2.93
N CYS A 249 -5.30 -11.18 2.96
CA CYS A 249 -6.08 -12.15 2.17
C CYS A 249 -5.48 -13.56 2.22
N THR A 250 -5.05 -14.02 3.41
CA THR A 250 -4.19 -15.19 3.61
C THR A 250 -4.81 -16.49 3.07
N GLU A 251 -6.11 -16.68 3.25
CA GLU A 251 -6.86 -17.80 2.68
C GLU A 251 -7.44 -17.53 1.30
N GLY A 252 -7.01 -16.45 0.63
CA GLY A 252 -7.49 -16.08 -0.69
C GLY A 252 -7.32 -17.17 -1.74
N HIS A 253 -6.22 -17.95 -1.65
CA HIS A 253 -5.98 -19.09 -2.54
C HIS A 253 -7.03 -20.22 -2.42
N LEU A 254 -7.75 -20.31 -1.31
CA LEU A 254 -8.82 -21.29 -1.11
C LEU A 254 -10.15 -20.88 -1.76
N ILE A 255 -10.30 -19.59 -2.06
CA ILE A 255 -11.55 -18.96 -2.56
C ILE A 255 -11.26 -18.03 -3.75
N ALA A 256 -10.21 -18.33 -4.52
CA ALA A 256 -9.72 -17.44 -5.56
C ALA A 256 -10.74 -17.20 -6.69
N ASP A 257 -11.52 -18.22 -7.06
CA ASP A 257 -12.56 -18.12 -8.10
C ASP A 257 -13.70 -17.21 -7.63
N GLU A 258 -14.11 -17.31 -6.36
CA GLU A 258 -15.12 -16.43 -5.77
C GLU A 258 -14.62 -14.97 -5.75
N LEU A 259 -13.36 -14.75 -5.34
CA LEU A 259 -12.77 -13.41 -5.33
C LEU A 259 -12.70 -12.81 -6.74
N ALA A 260 -12.33 -13.61 -7.74
CA ALA A 260 -12.32 -13.18 -9.14
C ALA A 260 -13.71 -12.81 -9.63
N SER A 261 -14.73 -13.61 -9.30
CA SER A 261 -16.13 -13.33 -9.68
C SER A 261 -16.68 -12.04 -9.05
N GLU A 262 -16.15 -11.63 -7.90
CA GLU A 262 -16.51 -10.40 -7.21
C GLU A 262 -15.70 -9.19 -7.72
N GLY A 263 -14.69 -9.38 -8.59
CA GLY A 263 -13.77 -8.34 -9.02
C GLY A 263 -12.92 -7.79 -7.87
N ALA A 264 -12.57 -8.64 -6.90
CA ALA A 264 -11.87 -8.23 -5.70
C ALA A 264 -10.45 -7.71 -5.99
N GLU A 265 -9.98 -6.77 -5.17
CA GLU A 265 -8.60 -6.31 -5.11
C GLU A 265 -7.95 -6.85 -3.83
N ALA A 266 -6.82 -7.55 -3.95
CA ALA A 266 -6.13 -8.19 -2.84
C ALA A 266 -4.70 -7.66 -2.67
N VAL A 267 -4.27 -7.57 -1.42
CA VAL A 267 -2.88 -7.27 -1.02
C VAL A 267 -2.38 -8.45 -0.23
N VAL A 268 -1.37 -9.16 -0.74
CA VAL A 268 -0.82 -10.38 -0.13
C VAL A 268 0.47 -10.04 0.60
N GLY A 269 0.58 -10.47 1.83
CA GLY A 269 1.73 -10.26 2.71
C GLY A 269 1.30 -10.15 4.18
N PRO A 270 2.24 -10.26 5.12
CA PRO A 270 3.67 -10.56 4.93
C PRO A 270 3.90 -11.97 4.40
N ILE A 271 4.91 -12.18 3.53
CA ILE A 271 5.13 -13.46 2.85
C ILE A 271 6.07 -14.39 3.62
N MET A 272 7.09 -13.80 4.27
CA MET A 272 8.16 -14.54 4.94
C MET A 272 7.93 -14.61 6.45
N CYS A 273 6.70 -14.93 6.86
CA CYS A 273 6.36 -15.12 8.27
C CYS A 273 5.83 -16.52 8.53
N ASP A 274 5.83 -16.93 9.80
CA ASP A 274 5.31 -18.21 10.24
C ASP A 274 3.81 -18.12 10.63
N ALA A 275 3.14 -19.27 10.72
CA ALA A 275 1.77 -19.38 11.21
C ALA A 275 1.72 -19.20 12.75
N CYS A 276 2.04 -17.98 13.21
CA CYS A 276 2.15 -17.67 14.64
C CYS A 276 0.79 -17.52 15.36
N LYS A 277 -0.32 -17.48 14.63
CA LYS A 277 -1.69 -17.39 15.18
C LYS A 277 -2.68 -18.21 14.33
N PRO A 278 -3.84 -18.63 14.91
CA PRO A 278 -4.79 -19.52 14.22
C PRO A 278 -5.27 -19.06 12.86
N GLU A 279 -5.46 -17.77 12.64
CA GLU A 279 -5.92 -17.24 11.33
C GLU A 279 -4.84 -17.29 10.24
N LEU A 280 -3.58 -17.59 10.58
CA LEU A 280 -2.48 -17.81 9.65
C LEU A 280 -2.22 -19.30 9.34
N ALA A 281 -3.06 -20.22 9.83
CA ALA A 281 -2.85 -21.66 9.66
C ALA A 281 -2.68 -22.10 8.19
N ASN A 282 -3.29 -21.38 7.24
CA ASN A 282 -3.24 -21.67 5.82
C ASN A 282 -2.35 -20.68 5.03
N ILE A 283 -1.39 -20.03 5.72
CA ILE A 283 -0.46 -19.11 5.05
C ILE A 283 0.41 -19.87 4.05
N THR A 284 0.56 -19.30 2.87
CA THR A 284 1.41 -19.88 1.82
C THR A 284 1.94 -18.78 0.87
N PRO A 285 3.23 -18.82 0.51
CA PRO A 285 3.78 -17.92 -0.51
C PRO A 285 3.16 -18.11 -1.91
N ALA A 286 2.48 -19.25 -2.16
CA ALA A 286 1.78 -19.51 -3.41
C ALA A 286 0.46 -18.74 -3.55
N ASN A 287 0.01 -18.04 -2.50
CA ASN A 287 -1.26 -17.31 -2.50
C ASN A 287 -1.33 -16.27 -3.63
N ALA A 288 -0.31 -15.42 -3.77
CA ALA A 288 -0.26 -14.41 -4.84
C ALA A 288 -0.38 -15.04 -6.23
N ALA A 289 0.30 -16.17 -6.49
CA ALA A 289 0.22 -16.88 -7.75
C ALA A 289 -1.15 -17.55 -7.99
N ALA A 290 -1.82 -17.99 -6.95
CA ALA A 290 -3.16 -18.57 -7.04
C ALA A 290 -4.21 -17.50 -7.39
N LEU A 291 -4.14 -16.34 -6.73
CA LEU A 291 -5.00 -15.18 -6.99
C LEU A 291 -4.80 -14.63 -8.41
N ASP A 292 -3.53 -14.47 -8.85
CA ASP A 292 -3.23 -14.01 -10.22
C ASP A 292 -3.82 -14.97 -11.28
N ARG A 293 -3.64 -16.29 -11.12
CA ARG A 293 -4.21 -17.30 -12.05
C ARG A 293 -5.73 -17.23 -12.13
N ALA A 294 -6.40 -16.89 -11.05
CA ALA A 294 -7.85 -16.71 -11.03
C ALA A 294 -8.30 -15.37 -11.62
N GLY A 295 -7.36 -14.44 -11.87
CA GLY A 295 -7.65 -13.10 -12.40
C GLY A 295 -7.96 -12.04 -11.34
N VAL A 296 -7.64 -12.31 -10.07
CA VAL A 296 -7.77 -11.33 -8.98
C VAL A 296 -6.65 -10.31 -9.10
N LYS A 297 -6.97 -9.02 -9.07
CA LYS A 297 -5.98 -7.96 -9.05
C LYS A 297 -5.22 -8.00 -7.73
N THR A 298 -3.92 -8.33 -7.78
CA THR A 298 -3.12 -8.65 -6.61
C THR A 298 -1.86 -7.81 -6.51
N ALA A 299 -1.62 -7.19 -5.35
CA ALA A 299 -0.38 -6.55 -4.98
C ALA A 299 0.30 -7.28 -3.81
N ILE A 300 1.58 -6.97 -3.58
CA ILE A 300 2.39 -7.57 -2.51
C ILE A 300 2.83 -6.48 -1.54
N CYS A 301 2.83 -6.79 -0.23
CA CYS A 301 3.30 -5.90 0.83
C CYS A 301 4.27 -6.60 1.78
N THR A 302 5.03 -5.81 2.53
CA THR A 302 5.83 -6.29 3.65
C THR A 302 5.06 -6.35 4.95
N ASP A 303 4.01 -5.51 5.08
CA ASP A 303 3.39 -5.26 6.39
C ASP A 303 4.44 -4.75 7.40
N HIS A 304 5.37 -3.88 6.92
CA HIS A 304 6.43 -3.35 7.79
C HIS A 304 5.82 -2.79 9.07
N SER A 305 6.24 -3.25 10.23
CA SER A 305 7.49 -3.87 10.67
C SER A 305 7.51 -5.42 10.71
N GLU A 306 6.44 -6.14 10.31
CA GLU A 306 6.43 -7.61 10.31
C GLU A 306 7.57 -8.16 9.44
N ILE A 307 7.73 -7.64 8.22
CA ILE A 307 8.92 -7.83 7.39
C ILE A 307 9.55 -6.46 7.19
N PRO A 308 10.84 -6.27 7.50
CA PRO A 308 11.52 -5.00 7.24
C PRO A 308 11.36 -4.57 5.78
N ILE A 309 11.11 -3.27 5.56
CA ILE A 309 10.74 -2.71 4.26
C ILE A 309 11.75 -3.00 3.15
N GLU A 310 13.03 -3.10 3.49
CA GLU A 310 14.11 -3.42 2.56
C GLU A 310 13.99 -4.83 1.94
N TYR A 311 13.17 -5.70 2.51
CA TYR A 311 12.94 -7.05 2.00
C TYR A 311 11.68 -7.16 1.12
N LEU A 312 11.06 -6.06 0.70
CA LEU A 312 9.98 -6.10 -0.30
C LEU A 312 10.41 -6.83 -1.57
N PRO A 313 11.56 -6.53 -2.21
CA PRO A 313 11.99 -7.24 -3.42
C PRO A 313 12.19 -8.74 -3.19
N ILE A 314 12.71 -9.13 -2.04
CA ILE A 314 12.92 -10.54 -1.68
C ILE A 314 11.59 -11.25 -1.45
N SER A 315 10.63 -10.59 -0.79
CA SER A 315 9.27 -11.12 -0.61
C SER A 315 8.60 -11.43 -1.96
N VAL A 316 8.78 -10.55 -2.94
CA VAL A 316 8.32 -10.76 -4.33
C VAL A 316 9.02 -11.95 -4.95
N GLY A 317 10.35 -12.07 -4.80
CA GLY A 317 11.14 -13.22 -5.28
C GLY A 317 10.67 -14.55 -4.67
N VAL A 318 10.25 -14.56 -3.41
CA VAL A 318 9.65 -15.74 -2.78
C VAL A 318 8.31 -16.10 -3.44
N CYS A 319 7.45 -15.14 -3.76
CA CYS A 319 6.22 -15.38 -4.50
C CYS A 319 6.50 -15.96 -5.90
N MET A 320 7.53 -15.46 -6.59
CA MET A 320 7.97 -15.99 -7.89
C MET A 320 8.43 -17.44 -7.79
N LYS A 321 9.22 -17.78 -6.78
CA LYS A 321 9.64 -19.17 -6.50
C LYS A 321 8.43 -20.11 -6.34
N HIS A 322 7.30 -19.58 -5.89
CA HIS A 322 6.05 -20.31 -5.69
C HIS A 322 5.03 -20.12 -6.83
N GLY A 323 5.50 -19.68 -8.00
CA GLY A 323 4.74 -19.74 -9.25
C GLY A 323 4.13 -18.44 -9.75
N LEU A 324 4.44 -17.28 -9.12
CA LEU A 324 4.04 -15.98 -9.66
C LEU A 324 4.96 -15.61 -10.83
N PRO A 325 4.45 -15.35 -12.06
CA PRO A 325 5.28 -14.91 -13.19
C PRO A 325 5.96 -13.58 -12.93
N PHE A 326 7.13 -13.36 -13.55
CA PHE A 326 7.92 -12.13 -13.34
C PHE A 326 7.14 -10.85 -13.69
N ASP A 327 6.44 -10.83 -14.80
CA ASP A 327 5.62 -9.68 -15.22
C ASP A 327 4.56 -9.34 -14.18
N LYS A 328 3.90 -10.34 -13.59
CA LYS A 328 2.92 -10.19 -12.53
C LYS A 328 3.54 -9.79 -11.19
N ALA A 329 4.72 -10.31 -10.91
CA ALA A 329 5.51 -9.97 -9.73
C ALA A 329 5.93 -8.49 -9.76
N LEU A 330 6.41 -8.00 -10.92
CA LEU A 330 6.76 -6.60 -11.13
C LEU A 330 5.51 -5.70 -11.06
N ASP A 331 4.41 -6.12 -11.70
CA ASP A 331 3.11 -5.43 -11.59
C ASP A 331 2.67 -5.24 -10.14
N ALA A 332 2.80 -6.28 -9.32
CA ALA A 332 2.31 -6.33 -7.95
C ALA A 332 2.97 -5.31 -7.00
N VAL A 333 4.15 -4.79 -7.35
CA VAL A 333 4.87 -3.75 -6.59
C VAL A 333 5.09 -2.46 -7.38
N THR A 334 4.41 -2.30 -8.53
CA THR A 334 4.47 -1.11 -9.37
C THR A 334 3.07 -0.67 -9.80
N CYS A 335 2.70 -0.89 -11.04
CA CYS A 335 1.46 -0.38 -11.63
C CYS A 335 0.19 -0.98 -11.02
N THR A 336 0.15 -2.28 -10.67
CA THR A 336 -1.00 -2.88 -9.99
C THR A 336 -1.14 -2.35 -8.56
N ALA A 337 -0.02 -2.23 -7.83
CA ALA A 337 -0.03 -1.60 -6.51
C ALA A 337 -0.55 -0.15 -6.58
N ALA A 338 -0.08 0.64 -7.57
CA ALA A 338 -0.56 2.01 -7.79
C ALA A 338 -2.07 2.06 -8.11
N GLN A 339 -2.59 1.16 -8.95
CA GLN A 339 -4.02 1.07 -9.28
C GLN A 339 -4.88 0.69 -8.07
N ILE A 340 -4.44 -0.31 -7.28
CA ILE A 340 -5.15 -0.69 -6.06
C ILE A 340 -5.14 0.47 -5.06
N ALA A 341 -4.05 1.21 -4.95
CA ALA A 341 -3.95 2.39 -4.10
C ALA A 341 -4.71 3.61 -4.65
N GLY A 342 -5.11 3.61 -5.93
CA GLY A 342 -5.74 4.77 -6.59
C GLY A 342 -4.78 5.93 -6.84
N ILE A 343 -3.48 5.65 -6.98
CA ILE A 343 -2.41 6.63 -7.25
C ILE A 343 -1.70 6.38 -8.58
N ASP A 344 -2.28 5.58 -9.45
CA ASP A 344 -1.72 5.25 -10.77
C ASP A 344 -1.59 6.48 -11.69
N GLY A 345 -2.34 7.53 -11.44
CA GLY A 345 -2.12 8.85 -12.08
C GLY A 345 -0.85 9.57 -11.61
N ILE A 346 -0.26 9.16 -10.48
CA ILE A 346 0.90 9.83 -9.85
C ILE A 346 2.19 9.06 -10.12
N THR A 347 2.21 7.75 -9.87
CA THR A 347 3.41 6.90 -9.88
C THR A 347 3.10 5.47 -10.38
N GLY A 348 4.05 4.55 -10.29
CA GLY A 348 3.89 3.13 -10.63
C GLY A 348 4.22 2.75 -12.08
N ALA A 349 4.63 3.72 -12.92
CA ALA A 349 5.10 3.47 -14.28
C ALA A 349 6.14 4.50 -14.72
N VAL A 350 7.02 4.11 -15.65
CA VAL A 350 7.95 5.03 -16.34
C VAL A 350 7.19 5.65 -17.51
N GLU A 351 6.47 6.70 -17.25
CA GLU A 351 5.59 7.36 -18.22
C GLU A 351 5.65 8.89 -18.07
N LYS A 352 5.61 9.59 -19.20
CA LYS A 352 5.61 11.07 -19.21
C LYS A 352 4.45 11.64 -18.39
N GLY A 353 4.77 12.59 -17.53
CA GLY A 353 3.81 13.28 -16.65
C GLY A 353 3.70 12.64 -15.26
N LYS A 354 4.16 11.43 -15.08
CA LYS A 354 4.21 10.78 -13.76
C LYS A 354 5.40 11.27 -12.96
N ARG A 355 5.33 11.06 -11.66
CA ARG A 355 6.41 11.34 -10.73
C ARG A 355 7.66 10.54 -11.13
N ALA A 356 8.81 11.17 -11.06
CA ALA A 356 10.09 10.51 -11.34
C ALA A 356 10.50 9.63 -10.16
N ASP A 357 9.87 8.47 -10.09
CA ASP A 357 10.12 7.39 -9.15
C ASP A 357 10.70 6.21 -9.95
N LEU A 358 12.01 6.01 -9.85
CA LEU A 358 12.76 5.08 -10.68
C LEU A 358 13.78 4.31 -9.84
N VAL A 359 14.06 3.07 -10.24
CA VAL A 359 15.11 2.27 -9.62
C VAL A 359 15.96 1.56 -10.67
N LEU A 360 17.27 1.65 -10.54
CA LEU A 360 18.26 0.99 -11.40
C LEU A 360 18.94 -0.13 -10.62
N PHE A 361 18.86 -1.36 -11.12
CA PHE A 361 19.45 -2.53 -10.50
C PHE A 361 20.73 -2.98 -11.19
N ASP A 362 21.63 -3.59 -10.44
CA ASP A 362 22.85 -4.24 -10.95
C ASP A 362 22.62 -5.67 -11.40
N GLY A 363 21.41 -6.20 -11.26
CA GLY A 363 21.00 -7.54 -11.62
C GLY A 363 19.47 -7.69 -11.64
N PHE A 364 19.00 -8.93 -11.49
CA PHE A 364 17.59 -9.22 -11.47
C PHE A 364 16.95 -8.71 -10.14
N PRO A 365 15.89 -7.89 -10.18
CA PRO A 365 15.48 -7.07 -9.02
C PRO A 365 14.96 -7.88 -7.82
N PHE A 366 14.54 -9.12 -8.04
CA PHE A 366 13.92 -9.98 -7.02
C PHE A 366 14.84 -11.13 -6.56
N GLU A 367 16.14 -11.03 -6.82
CA GLU A 367 17.16 -11.94 -6.31
C GLU A 367 17.86 -11.38 -5.07
N VAL A 368 18.17 -12.27 -4.12
CA VAL A 368 18.80 -11.89 -2.84
C VAL A 368 20.13 -11.16 -3.02
N MET A 369 20.88 -11.48 -4.09
CA MET A 369 22.20 -10.91 -4.35
C MET A 369 22.16 -9.66 -5.23
N SER A 370 20.99 -9.25 -5.71
CA SER A 370 20.80 -8.05 -6.52
C SER A 370 20.44 -6.86 -5.62
N SER A 371 20.94 -5.68 -5.98
CA SER A 371 20.69 -4.46 -5.21
C SER A 371 20.50 -3.26 -6.14
N PRO A 372 19.71 -2.27 -5.73
CA PRO A 372 19.68 -1.00 -6.42
C PRO A 372 21.07 -0.34 -6.42
N VAL A 373 21.51 0.13 -7.58
CA VAL A 373 22.69 1.02 -7.68
C VAL A 373 22.28 2.49 -7.60
N LEU A 374 21.01 2.73 -7.90
CA LEU A 374 20.45 4.07 -7.89
C LEU A 374 18.94 3.99 -7.70
N THR A 375 18.40 4.88 -6.84
CA THR A 375 16.96 5.13 -6.72
C THR A 375 16.70 6.61 -6.95
N VAL A 376 15.70 6.93 -7.78
CA VAL A 376 15.17 8.28 -7.95
C VAL A 376 13.82 8.33 -7.25
N CYS A 377 13.67 9.20 -6.27
CA CYS A 377 12.44 9.38 -5.52
C CYS A 377 11.96 10.83 -5.69
N GLY A 378 10.88 11.04 -6.44
CA GLY A 378 10.38 12.37 -6.77
C GLY A 378 11.41 13.25 -7.47
N GLY A 379 12.25 12.68 -8.32
CA GLY A 379 13.31 13.38 -9.05
C GLY A 379 14.62 13.57 -8.25
N ARG A 380 14.65 13.22 -6.95
CA ARG A 380 15.90 13.23 -6.17
C ARG A 380 16.63 11.92 -6.36
N VAL A 381 17.91 12.00 -6.73
CA VAL A 381 18.78 10.85 -7.02
C VAL A 381 19.51 10.42 -5.76
N HIS A 382 19.34 9.15 -5.40
CA HIS A 382 20.08 8.46 -4.35
C HIS A 382 20.99 7.41 -4.99
N ARG A 383 22.30 7.54 -4.81
CA ARG A 383 23.31 6.58 -5.33
C ARG A 383 23.78 5.68 -4.21
N PHE A 384 23.80 4.39 -4.48
CA PHE A 384 24.36 3.41 -3.55
C PHE A 384 25.69 2.96 -4.15
N GLY A 385 26.78 3.14 -3.39
CA GLY A 385 28.10 2.69 -3.83
C GLY A 385 28.09 1.19 -4.06
N GLU A 386 29.03 0.68 -4.86
CA GLU A 386 29.38 -0.74 -4.85
C GLU A 386 29.75 -1.09 -3.41
N ALA A 387 28.74 -1.45 -2.61
CA ALA A 387 28.95 -1.90 -1.25
C ALA A 387 29.89 -3.10 -1.34
N GLY A 388 31.04 -2.98 -0.70
CA GLY A 388 32.16 -3.87 -0.85
C GLY A 388 31.75 -5.33 -1.03
N ARG A 389 31.94 -5.81 -2.24
CA ARG A 389 32.03 -7.23 -2.54
C ARG A 389 33.31 -7.79 -1.96
#